data_db25ccade97e53b18aaafa9d5b57b5fb
#
_entry.id   db25ccade97e53b18aaafa9d5b57b5fb
#
_cell.length_a   1.000
_cell.length_b   1.000
_cell.length_c   1.000
_cell.angle_alpha   90.00
_cell.angle_beta   90.00
_cell.angle_gamma   90.00
#
_symmetry.space_group_name_H-M   'P 1'
#
loop_
_entity.id
_entity.type
_entity.pdbx_description
1 polymer ?
#
loop_
_entity_poly.entity_id
_entity_poly.type
_entity_poly.pdbx_seq_one_letter_code
_entity_poly.pdbx_strand_id
1 'polypeptide(L)'
;MSQGPLIVQSDRTVLLETGHPDASLARHELAIFAELERAPEHIHTYRITKLGLWNARAAGHDADYIIGSLKKWSKFEIPQLVESEIQNTIDRFGKLAIGRDEIGLTLTSDSKSVMAEVSSNQKISEFLENPIENGYRVQDWARGALKQQLLKLGWPAADNAGYTPGAPYPIELVQDGWNI
;
A
#
# COMPACT_ATOMS: atom_id res chain seq x y z
N MET A 1 3.79 -28.25 -17.75
CA MET A 1 4.31 -26.98 -17.19
C MET A 1 3.60 -25.88 -17.92
N SER A 2 2.76 -25.11 -17.25
CA SER A 2 2.07 -23.98 -17.85
C SER A 2 3.12 -22.90 -18.14
N GLN A 3 3.40 -22.66 -19.42
CA GLN A 3 4.23 -21.53 -19.80
C GLN A 3 3.33 -20.30 -19.79
N GLY A 4 3.24 -19.64 -18.65
CA GLY A 4 2.47 -18.41 -18.52
C GLY A 4 3.14 -17.21 -19.22
N PRO A 5 2.44 -16.08 -19.35
CA PRO A 5 2.92 -14.89 -20.03
C PRO A 5 3.92 -14.06 -19.23
N LEU A 6 4.17 -14.37 -17.95
CA LEU A 6 5.00 -13.55 -17.07
C LEU A 6 6.43 -14.10 -16.94
N ILE A 7 7.39 -13.20 -16.89
CA ILE A 7 8.78 -13.48 -16.52
C ILE A 7 9.14 -12.58 -15.35
N VAL A 8 9.34 -13.16 -14.18
CA VAL A 8 9.70 -12.44 -12.95
C VAL A 8 11.21 -12.39 -12.81
N GLN A 9 11.77 -11.19 -12.69
CA GLN A 9 13.19 -10.94 -12.52
C GLN A 9 13.54 -10.65 -11.05
N SER A 10 14.77 -10.91 -10.65
CA SER A 10 15.22 -10.76 -9.26
C SER A 10 15.22 -9.32 -8.74
N ASP A 11 15.19 -8.34 -9.64
CA ASP A 11 15.07 -6.90 -9.32
C ASP A 11 13.60 -6.44 -9.13
N ARG A 12 12.64 -7.39 -9.06
CA ARG A 12 11.18 -7.14 -8.95
C ARG A 12 10.53 -6.57 -10.22
N THR A 13 11.24 -6.61 -11.33
CA THR A 13 10.66 -6.34 -12.64
C THR A 13 9.89 -7.58 -13.12
N VAL A 14 8.70 -7.38 -13.67
CA VAL A 14 7.88 -8.43 -14.26
C VAL A 14 7.62 -8.08 -15.71
N LEU A 15 8.06 -8.94 -16.63
CA LEU A 15 7.78 -8.81 -18.05
C LEU A 15 6.51 -9.58 -18.39
N LEU A 16 5.61 -8.96 -19.15
CA LEU A 16 4.39 -9.56 -19.68
C LEU A 16 4.47 -9.67 -21.18
N GLU A 17 4.44 -10.89 -21.71
CA GLU A 17 4.35 -11.18 -23.16
C GLU A 17 2.92 -10.91 -23.64
N THR A 18 2.70 -9.80 -24.38
CA THR A 18 1.35 -9.34 -24.77
C THR A 18 0.66 -10.24 -25.78
N GLY A 19 1.43 -10.99 -26.58
CA GLY A 19 0.92 -11.94 -27.57
C GLY A 19 0.46 -13.28 -26.99
N HIS A 20 0.66 -13.51 -25.69
CA HIS A 20 0.24 -14.76 -25.07
C HIS A 20 -1.29 -14.82 -24.92
N PRO A 21 -1.96 -15.99 -25.13
CA PRO A 21 -3.42 -16.10 -25.00
C PRO A 21 -3.96 -15.64 -23.64
N ASP A 22 -3.23 -15.90 -22.56
CA ASP A 22 -3.61 -15.55 -21.19
C ASP A 22 -3.10 -14.18 -20.72
N ALA A 23 -2.48 -13.39 -21.61
CA ALA A 23 -1.88 -12.10 -21.25
C ALA A 23 -2.86 -11.13 -20.56
N SER A 24 -4.11 -11.11 -21.00
CA SER A 24 -5.14 -10.26 -20.42
C SER A 24 -5.49 -10.64 -18.98
N LEU A 25 -5.61 -11.93 -18.71
CA LEU A 25 -5.90 -12.46 -17.37
C LEU A 25 -4.73 -12.21 -16.41
N ALA A 26 -3.52 -12.52 -16.86
CA ALA A 26 -2.31 -12.27 -16.08
C ALA A 26 -2.12 -10.78 -15.77
N ARG A 27 -2.39 -9.90 -16.74
CA ARG A 27 -2.34 -8.44 -16.56
C ARG A 27 -3.32 -7.97 -15.49
N HIS A 28 -4.53 -8.50 -15.49
CA HIS A 28 -5.55 -8.13 -14.52
C HIS A 28 -5.13 -8.47 -13.08
N GLU A 29 -4.60 -9.66 -12.85
CA GLU A 29 -4.09 -10.06 -11.54
C GLU A 29 -2.82 -9.28 -11.16
N LEU A 30 -1.90 -9.07 -12.09
CA LEU A 30 -0.64 -8.34 -11.87
C LEU A 30 -0.88 -6.87 -11.48
N ALA A 31 -1.89 -6.23 -12.08
CA ALA A 31 -2.22 -4.82 -11.80
C ALA A 31 -2.68 -4.56 -10.35
N ILE A 32 -3.03 -5.60 -9.59
CA ILE A 32 -3.41 -5.48 -8.17
C ILE A 32 -2.21 -5.02 -7.31
N PHE A 33 -0.99 -5.46 -7.65
CA PHE A 33 0.18 -5.26 -6.79
C PHE A 33 1.44 -4.77 -7.52
N ALA A 34 1.38 -4.58 -8.84
CA ALA A 34 2.49 -4.10 -9.65
C ALA A 34 2.08 -2.92 -10.52
N GLU A 35 3.03 -2.03 -10.75
CA GLU A 35 2.84 -0.80 -11.52
C GLU A 35 3.41 -0.97 -12.93
N LEU A 36 2.65 -0.52 -13.94
CA LEU A 36 3.10 -0.51 -15.33
C LEU A 36 4.16 0.59 -15.53
N GLU A 37 5.38 0.20 -15.90
CA GLU A 37 6.46 1.14 -16.18
C GLU A 37 6.60 1.45 -17.68
N ARG A 38 6.47 0.42 -18.53
CA ARG A 38 6.62 0.54 -19.98
C ARG A 38 5.66 -0.40 -20.70
N ALA A 39 5.12 0.04 -21.81
CA ALA A 39 4.16 -0.70 -22.61
C ALA A 39 4.49 -0.72 -24.11
N PRO A 40 5.69 -1.17 -24.55
CA PRO A 40 5.97 -1.40 -25.96
C PRO A 40 5.10 -2.54 -26.51
N GLU A 41 4.98 -2.65 -27.83
CA GLU A 41 3.99 -3.48 -28.52
C GLU A 41 3.94 -4.95 -28.06
N HIS A 42 5.10 -5.57 -27.83
CA HIS A 42 5.18 -7.02 -27.60
C HIS A 42 5.42 -7.44 -26.14
N ILE A 43 6.03 -6.58 -25.33
CA ILE A 43 6.38 -6.88 -23.95
C ILE A 43 6.09 -5.66 -23.09
N HIS A 44 5.19 -5.81 -22.12
CA HIS A 44 4.97 -4.79 -21.09
C HIS A 44 5.87 -5.05 -19.89
N THR A 45 6.41 -3.99 -19.32
CA THR A 45 7.25 -4.04 -18.13
C THR A 45 6.47 -3.50 -16.93
N TYR A 46 6.34 -4.32 -15.91
CA TYR A 46 5.76 -3.96 -14.62
C TYR A 46 6.83 -3.99 -13.53
N ARG A 47 6.60 -3.25 -12.47
CA ARG A 47 7.43 -3.29 -11.28
C ARG A 47 6.59 -3.59 -10.05
N ILE A 48 7.05 -4.55 -9.25
CA ILE A 48 6.48 -4.81 -7.92
C ILE A 48 7.08 -3.77 -6.97
N THR A 49 6.25 -2.84 -6.50
CA THR A 49 6.67 -1.79 -5.57
C THR A 49 6.17 -2.08 -4.16
N LYS A 50 6.84 -1.52 -3.15
CA LYS A 50 6.36 -1.62 -1.77
C LYS A 50 4.96 -1.04 -1.62
N LEU A 51 4.71 0.11 -2.26
CA LEU A 51 3.40 0.76 -2.22
C LEU A 51 2.33 -0.11 -2.88
N GLY A 52 2.61 -0.72 -4.03
CA GLY A 52 1.71 -1.65 -4.70
C GLY A 52 1.35 -2.86 -3.81
N LEU A 53 2.34 -3.44 -3.14
CA LEU A 53 2.13 -4.55 -2.20
C LEU A 53 1.28 -4.13 -0.99
N TRP A 54 1.53 -2.96 -0.41
CA TRP A 54 0.75 -2.46 0.73
C TRP A 54 -0.68 -2.10 0.33
N ASN A 55 -0.90 -1.54 -0.85
CA ASN A 55 -2.24 -1.28 -1.40
C ASN A 55 -3.00 -2.59 -1.63
N ALA A 56 -2.34 -3.61 -2.18
CA ALA A 56 -2.91 -4.94 -2.34
C ALA A 56 -3.29 -5.55 -0.98
N ARG A 57 -2.42 -5.44 0.02
CA ARG A 57 -2.71 -5.92 1.38
C ARG A 57 -3.88 -5.18 2.03
N ALA A 58 -3.95 -3.86 1.87
CA ALA A 58 -5.07 -3.06 2.34
C ALA A 58 -6.40 -3.43 1.67
N ALA A 59 -6.35 -3.90 0.42
CA ALA A 59 -7.50 -4.42 -0.32
C ALA A 59 -7.87 -5.87 0.04
N GLY A 60 -7.12 -6.52 0.94
CA GLY A 60 -7.40 -7.87 1.44
C GLY A 60 -6.59 -8.99 0.80
N HIS A 61 -5.64 -8.67 -0.09
CA HIS A 61 -4.75 -9.66 -0.70
C HIS A 61 -3.52 -9.89 0.18
N ASP A 62 -3.29 -11.13 0.58
CA ASP A 62 -2.12 -11.53 1.36
C ASP A 62 -0.92 -11.90 0.47
N ALA A 63 0.21 -12.23 1.10
CA ALA A 63 1.41 -12.63 0.39
C ALA A 63 1.23 -13.93 -0.39
N ASP A 64 0.47 -14.87 0.15
CA ASP A 64 0.22 -16.17 -0.49
C ASP A 64 -0.58 -15.98 -1.79
N TYR A 65 -1.57 -15.09 -1.79
CA TYR A 65 -2.31 -14.73 -2.99
C TYR A 65 -1.40 -14.14 -4.06
N ILE A 66 -0.56 -13.17 -3.70
CA ILE A 66 0.33 -12.47 -4.64
C ILE A 66 1.38 -13.42 -5.21
N ILE A 67 2.05 -14.19 -4.36
CA ILE A 67 3.04 -15.20 -4.77
C ILE A 67 2.37 -16.28 -5.61
N GLY A 68 1.18 -16.73 -5.22
CA GLY A 68 0.37 -17.69 -5.96
C GLY A 68 0.01 -17.20 -7.36
N SER A 69 -0.42 -15.94 -7.51
CA SER A 69 -0.70 -15.31 -8.80
C SER A 69 0.55 -15.25 -9.68
N LEU A 70 1.69 -14.85 -9.12
CA LEU A 70 2.95 -14.86 -9.87
C LEU A 70 3.33 -16.26 -10.32
N LYS A 71 3.25 -17.27 -9.46
CA LYS A 71 3.54 -18.69 -9.80
C LYS A 71 2.62 -19.23 -10.86
N LYS A 72 1.34 -18.91 -10.79
CA LYS A 72 0.31 -19.33 -11.76
C LYS A 72 0.62 -18.85 -13.18
N TRP A 73 1.05 -17.59 -13.30
CA TRP A 73 1.24 -16.95 -14.58
C TRP A 73 2.68 -16.89 -15.06
N SER A 74 3.65 -17.28 -14.24
CA SER A 74 5.07 -17.24 -14.61
C SER A 74 5.45 -18.36 -15.57
N LYS A 75 6.30 -17.99 -16.54
CA LYS A 75 6.91 -18.91 -17.50
C LYS A 75 8.02 -19.75 -16.85
N PHE A 76 8.71 -19.18 -15.87
CA PHE A 76 9.83 -19.77 -15.13
C PHE A 76 9.55 -19.71 -13.62
N GLU A 77 10.38 -20.43 -12.85
CA GLU A 77 10.33 -20.30 -11.39
C GLU A 77 10.62 -18.87 -10.94
N ILE A 78 9.90 -18.42 -9.92
CA ILE A 78 10.09 -17.08 -9.34
C ILE A 78 11.36 -17.10 -8.50
N PRO A 79 12.22 -16.07 -8.63
CA PRO A 79 13.39 -15.97 -7.77
C PRO A 79 13.00 -15.94 -6.29
N GLN A 80 13.61 -16.78 -5.47
CA GLN A 80 13.31 -16.90 -4.03
C GLN A 80 13.47 -15.56 -3.29
N LEU A 81 14.41 -14.71 -3.74
CA LEU A 81 14.58 -13.37 -3.20
C LEU A 81 13.30 -12.54 -3.33
N VAL A 82 12.63 -12.61 -4.50
CA VAL A 82 11.39 -11.86 -4.76
C VAL A 82 10.26 -12.36 -3.85
N GLU A 83 10.11 -13.69 -3.68
CA GLU A 83 9.12 -14.25 -2.76
C GLU A 83 9.35 -13.76 -1.32
N SER A 84 10.61 -13.82 -0.85
CA SER A 84 10.98 -13.36 0.49
C SER A 84 10.73 -11.85 0.69
N GLU A 85 11.03 -11.03 -0.31
CA GLU A 85 10.79 -9.59 -0.26
C GLU A 85 9.30 -9.25 -0.24
N ILE A 86 8.47 -9.96 -1.02
CA ILE A 86 7.01 -9.80 -0.99
C ILE A 86 6.49 -10.14 0.40
N GLN A 87 6.87 -11.29 0.95
CA GLN A 87 6.45 -11.72 2.30
C GLN A 87 6.83 -10.67 3.35
N ASN A 88 8.10 -10.28 3.40
CA ASN A 88 8.61 -9.30 4.36
C ASN A 88 7.92 -7.93 4.24
N THR A 89 7.61 -7.50 3.01
CA THR A 89 6.96 -6.21 2.78
C THR A 89 5.51 -6.24 3.25
N ILE A 90 4.79 -7.31 2.97
CA ILE A 90 3.38 -7.48 3.38
C ILE A 90 3.26 -7.65 4.89
N ASP A 91 4.17 -8.38 5.53
CA ASP A 91 4.16 -8.61 6.97
C ASP A 91 4.37 -7.33 7.80
N ARG A 92 4.92 -6.27 7.19
CA ARG A 92 5.03 -4.96 7.84
C ARG A 92 3.70 -4.21 7.91
N PHE A 93 2.77 -4.48 7.00
CA PHE A 93 1.46 -3.84 6.99
C PHE A 93 0.62 -4.29 8.20
N GLY A 94 0.02 -3.33 8.89
CA GLY A 94 -0.85 -3.62 10.04
C GLY A 94 -0.11 -3.85 11.37
N LYS A 95 1.24 -3.79 11.39
CA LYS A 95 1.99 -3.74 12.65
C LYS A 95 1.75 -2.44 13.42
N LEU A 96 1.38 -1.38 12.73
CA LEU A 96 0.91 -0.11 13.26
C LEU A 96 -0.55 0.10 12.86
N ALA A 97 -1.33 0.66 13.75
CA ALA A 97 -2.70 1.06 13.49
C ALA A 97 -2.94 2.51 13.92
N ILE A 98 -3.54 3.29 13.03
CA ILE A 98 -4.12 4.59 13.37
C ILE A 98 -5.58 4.34 13.70
N GLY A 99 -5.95 4.64 14.94
CA GLY A 99 -7.31 4.51 15.44
C GLY A 99 -7.86 5.84 15.91
N ARG A 100 -9.10 5.82 16.39
CA ARG A 100 -9.74 6.94 17.07
C ARG A 100 -10.54 6.40 18.25
N ASP A 101 -10.35 7.02 19.40
CA ASP A 101 -11.17 6.80 20.58
C ASP A 101 -11.98 8.05 20.93
N GLU A 102 -12.59 8.09 22.11
CA GLU A 102 -13.41 9.21 22.58
C GLU A 102 -12.65 10.53 22.72
N ILE A 103 -11.33 10.47 22.91
CA ILE A 103 -10.46 11.65 23.12
C ILE A 103 -9.88 12.15 21.79
N GLY A 104 -9.55 11.29 20.84
CA GLY A 104 -8.95 11.70 19.56
C GLY A 104 -8.21 10.56 18.82
N LEU A 105 -7.28 10.94 17.95
CA LEU A 105 -6.50 10.01 17.17
C LEU A 105 -5.43 9.30 18.01
N THR A 106 -5.18 8.05 17.68
CA THR A 106 -4.16 7.21 18.32
C THR A 106 -3.30 6.50 17.27
N LEU A 107 -2.03 6.28 17.61
CA LEU A 107 -1.14 5.37 16.91
C LEU A 107 -0.75 4.26 17.86
N THR A 108 -1.09 3.02 17.53
CA THR A 108 -0.87 1.85 18.38
C THR A 108 -0.12 0.74 17.65
N SER A 109 0.55 -0.13 18.39
CA SER A 109 1.22 -1.32 17.89
C SER A 109 1.25 -2.41 18.94
N ASP A 110 1.04 -3.66 18.52
CA ASP A 110 1.26 -4.84 19.39
C ASP A 110 2.75 -5.15 19.56
N SER A 111 3.62 -4.55 18.73
CA SER A 111 5.05 -4.73 18.77
C SER A 111 5.73 -3.52 19.44
N LYS A 112 6.26 -3.73 20.64
CA LYS A 112 7.03 -2.71 21.37
C LYS A 112 8.26 -2.23 20.61
N SER A 113 8.93 -3.13 19.87
CA SER A 113 10.13 -2.79 19.09
C SER A 113 9.79 -1.88 17.90
N VAL A 114 8.69 -2.16 17.20
CA VAL A 114 8.21 -1.32 16.09
C VAL A 114 7.78 0.06 16.62
N MET A 115 7.05 0.10 17.74
CA MET A 115 6.65 1.37 18.35
C MET A 115 7.86 2.19 18.81
N ALA A 116 8.88 1.56 19.40
CA ALA A 116 10.11 2.23 19.81
C ALA A 116 10.87 2.80 18.60
N GLU A 117 11.01 2.04 17.52
CA GLU A 117 11.63 2.51 16.27
C GLU A 117 10.91 3.72 15.70
N VAL A 118 9.58 3.63 15.60
CA VAL A 118 8.73 4.68 15.03
C VAL A 118 8.75 5.95 15.89
N SER A 119 8.60 5.83 17.20
CA SER A 119 8.57 6.98 18.12
C SER A 119 9.93 7.67 18.27
N SER A 120 11.02 6.97 18.02
CA SER A 120 12.38 7.55 18.03
C SER A 120 12.70 8.35 16.76
N ASN A 121 11.91 8.21 15.69
CA ASN A 121 12.10 8.99 14.48
C ASN A 121 11.65 10.43 14.69
N GLN A 122 12.56 11.39 14.51
CA GLN A 122 12.33 12.80 14.79
C GLN A 122 11.12 13.38 14.04
N LYS A 123 10.94 13.03 12.76
CA LYS A 123 9.82 13.54 11.94
C LYS A 123 8.48 12.97 12.35
N ILE A 124 8.47 11.78 12.94
CA ILE A 124 7.25 11.12 13.42
C ILE A 124 6.91 11.61 14.83
N SER A 125 7.91 11.75 15.69
CA SER A 125 7.72 12.19 17.08
C SER A 125 7.06 13.58 17.18
N GLU A 126 7.23 14.43 16.17
CA GLU A 126 6.55 15.74 16.10
C GLU A 126 5.02 15.66 16.04
N PHE A 127 4.48 14.54 15.56
CA PHE A 127 3.04 14.29 15.47
C PHE A 127 2.48 13.56 16.69
N LEU A 128 3.36 13.00 17.53
CA LEU A 128 2.99 12.22 18.69
C LEU A 128 2.86 13.12 19.93
N GLU A 129 1.84 12.84 20.71
CA GLU A 129 1.58 13.52 21.98
C GLU A 129 1.80 12.57 23.16
N ASN A 130 0.88 12.56 24.10
CA ASN A 130 1.01 11.76 25.32
C ASN A 130 1.04 10.26 25.03
N PRO A 131 1.88 9.49 25.75
CA PRO A 131 1.87 8.04 25.66
C PRO A 131 0.52 7.47 26.18
N ILE A 132 0.07 6.41 25.52
CA ILE A 132 -1.10 5.62 25.93
C ILE A 132 -0.71 4.15 25.98
N GLU A 133 -1.62 3.27 26.36
CA GLU A 133 -1.38 1.86 26.31
C GLU A 133 -1.09 1.41 24.86
N ASN A 134 0.08 0.79 24.66
CA ASN A 134 0.60 0.30 23.38
C ASN A 134 0.83 1.36 22.29
N GLY A 135 0.95 2.65 22.65
CA GLY A 135 1.18 3.68 21.64
C GLY A 135 1.21 5.11 22.13
N TYR A 136 0.75 5.99 21.26
CA TYR A 136 0.75 7.44 21.47
C TYR A 136 -0.54 8.08 20.98
N ARG A 137 -0.92 9.21 21.61
CA ARG A 137 -1.86 10.17 21.04
C ARG A 137 -1.25 10.81 19.81
N VAL A 138 -2.08 11.13 18.83
CA VAL A 138 -1.70 11.78 17.58
C VAL A 138 -2.50 13.07 17.45
N GLN A 139 -1.83 14.13 17.04
CA GLN A 139 -2.50 15.41 16.75
C GLN A 139 -3.56 15.21 15.66
N ASP A 140 -4.78 15.69 15.86
CA ASP A 140 -5.93 15.42 14.98
C ASP A 140 -5.70 15.83 13.52
N TRP A 141 -4.98 16.91 13.27
CA TRP A 141 -4.64 17.39 11.94
C TRP A 141 -3.52 16.59 11.25
N ALA A 142 -2.75 15.81 12.02
CA ALA A 142 -1.52 15.18 11.53
C ALA A 142 -1.75 13.84 10.82
N ARG A 143 -2.98 13.28 10.79
CA ARG A 143 -3.29 11.95 10.26
C ARG A 143 -2.63 11.66 8.91
N GLY A 144 -2.81 12.56 7.93
CA GLY A 144 -2.25 12.37 6.58
C GLY A 144 -0.73 12.49 6.56
N ALA A 145 -0.17 13.48 7.26
CA ALA A 145 1.28 13.68 7.34
C ALA A 145 1.99 12.51 8.05
N LEU A 146 1.41 12.03 9.14
CA LEU A 146 1.89 10.86 9.87
C LEU A 146 1.92 9.61 8.96
N LYS A 147 0.84 9.32 8.24
CA LYS A 147 0.77 8.18 7.31
C LYS A 147 1.89 8.25 6.27
N GLN A 148 2.15 9.42 5.70
CA GLN A 148 3.22 9.61 4.72
C GLN A 148 4.61 9.37 5.32
N GLN A 149 4.87 9.83 6.55
CA GLN A 149 6.15 9.60 7.21
C GLN A 149 6.35 8.12 7.58
N LEU A 150 5.30 7.46 8.03
CA LEU A 150 5.30 6.02 8.31
C LEU A 150 5.59 5.20 7.04
N LEU A 151 4.98 5.54 5.91
CA LEU A 151 5.29 4.93 4.61
C LEU A 151 6.76 5.11 4.22
N LYS A 152 7.31 6.32 4.39
CA LYS A 152 8.72 6.61 4.09
C LYS A 152 9.67 5.83 4.99
N LEU A 153 9.31 5.64 6.25
CA LEU A 153 10.09 4.83 7.20
C LEU A 153 10.01 3.32 6.89
N GLY A 154 9.01 2.90 6.12
CA GLY A 154 8.79 1.50 5.75
C GLY A 154 7.87 0.74 6.72
N TRP A 155 7.09 1.45 7.52
CA TRP A 155 6.09 0.92 8.45
C TRP A 155 4.70 1.47 8.12
N PRO A 156 4.00 0.94 7.10
CA PRO A 156 2.66 1.40 6.76
C PRO A 156 1.69 1.08 7.90
N ALA A 157 0.88 2.06 8.29
CA ALA A 157 -0.15 1.87 9.29
C ALA A 157 -1.48 1.48 8.65
N ALA A 158 -2.20 0.55 9.27
CA ALA A 158 -3.61 0.33 8.98
C ALA A 158 -4.42 1.52 9.51
N ASP A 159 -5.26 2.11 8.68
CA ASP A 159 -6.05 3.28 9.04
C ASP A 159 -7.48 2.89 9.42
N ASN A 160 -7.70 2.72 10.71
CA ASN A 160 -8.98 2.31 11.29
C ASN A 160 -9.74 3.47 11.92
N ALA A 161 -9.24 4.71 11.79
CA ALA A 161 -9.85 5.89 12.45
C ALA A 161 -11.19 6.31 11.85
N GLY A 162 -11.59 5.75 10.71
CA GLY A 162 -12.80 6.15 9.99
C GLY A 162 -12.71 7.56 9.43
N TYR A 163 -13.80 8.02 8.82
CA TYR A 163 -13.97 9.41 8.39
C TYR A 163 -15.10 10.02 9.19
N THR A 164 -14.88 11.23 9.72
CA THR A 164 -15.98 12.05 10.23
C THR A 164 -16.78 12.51 9.00
N PRO A 165 -18.11 12.25 8.92
CA PRO A 165 -18.92 12.79 7.85
C PRO A 165 -18.74 14.30 7.80
N GLY A 166 -18.33 14.84 6.66
CA GLY A 166 -18.29 16.29 6.47
C GLY A 166 -19.69 16.87 6.58
N ALA A 167 -19.83 18.04 7.19
CA ALA A 167 -21.08 18.77 7.10
C ALA A 167 -21.30 19.17 5.62
N PRO A 168 -22.53 19.02 5.09
CA PRO A 168 -22.82 19.50 3.75
C PRO A 168 -22.57 21.01 3.69
N TYR A 169 -21.65 21.42 2.83
CA TYR A 169 -21.43 22.83 2.57
C TYR A 169 -22.52 23.29 1.57
N PRO A 170 -23.42 24.22 1.96
CA PRO A 170 -24.41 24.73 1.03
C PRO A 170 -23.70 25.55 -0.06
N ILE A 171 -23.61 24.99 -1.27
CA ILE A 171 -23.16 25.75 -2.44
C ILE A 171 -24.36 26.52 -2.94
N GLU A 172 -24.45 27.80 -2.64
CA GLU A 172 -25.40 28.69 -3.33
C GLU A 172 -24.82 29.04 -4.70
N LEU A 173 -25.44 28.50 -5.75
CA LEU A 173 -25.17 28.95 -7.11
C LEU A 173 -25.78 30.36 -7.24
N VAL A 174 -24.97 31.38 -7.12
CA VAL A 174 -25.36 32.72 -7.50
C VAL A 174 -25.53 32.74 -9.01
N GLN A 175 -26.76 32.79 -9.48
CA GLN A 175 -27.09 33.05 -10.88
C GLN A 175 -26.89 34.53 -11.15
N ASP A 176 -25.64 34.98 -11.24
CA ASP A 176 -25.33 36.28 -11.83
C ASP A 176 -25.50 36.13 -13.35
N GLY A 177 -26.62 36.65 -13.82
CA GLY A 177 -26.88 36.76 -15.24
C GLY A 177 -25.81 37.59 -15.93
N TRP A 178 -25.01 36.96 -16.77
CA TRP A 178 -24.25 37.65 -17.78
C TRP A 178 -25.21 38.22 -18.81
N ASN A 179 -25.66 39.45 -18.61
CA ASN A 179 -26.27 40.24 -19.68
C ASN A 179 -25.10 40.86 -20.47
N ILE A 180 -24.89 40.35 -21.66
CA ILE A 180 -24.19 41.02 -22.74
C ILE A 180 -25.24 41.55 -23.70
#